data_8954b3ac346d8a59454d3a1040d05919
#
_entry.id   8954b3ac346d8a59454d3a1040d05919
#
_cell.length_a   1.000
_cell.length_b   1.000
_cell.length_c   1.000
_cell.angle_alpha   90.00
_cell.angle_beta   90.00
_cell.angle_gamma   90.00
#
_symmetry.space_group_name_H-M   'P 1'
#
loop_
_entity.id
_entity.type
_entity.pdbx_description
1 polymer ?
#
loop_
_entity_poly.entity_id
_entity_poly.type
_entity_poly.pdbx_seq_one_letter_code
_entity_poly.pdbx_strand_id
1 'polypeptide(L)'
;MKPYADASFIVALYLQQESSKAATAFMQRHGEPLPFTPWHRLEVRNAIRLSVFHGLIDASQSKSQLKQLDVDLQDETLLVHTPIDWVAVLREAENLGAGKSETLGCRSGDLFHVAAAVELGCDQFLTFDERQKKMAKAAGLLVKI
;
A
#
# COMPACT_ATOMS: atom_id res chain seq x y z
N MET A 1 -15.59 -6.58 -4.33
CA MET A 1 -14.37 -6.77 -3.54
C MET A 1 -13.85 -5.44 -3.02
N LYS A 2 -13.32 -5.45 -1.81
CA LYS A 2 -12.73 -4.26 -1.18
C LYS A 2 -11.22 -4.44 -1.07
N PRO A 3 -10.42 -3.92 -2.02
CA PRO A 3 -8.98 -4.08 -1.99
C PRO A 3 -8.29 -3.08 -1.05
N TYR A 4 -7.19 -3.54 -0.45
CA TYR A 4 -6.20 -2.73 0.24
C TYR A 4 -4.86 -2.89 -0.49
N ALA A 5 -4.18 -1.80 -0.75
CA ALA A 5 -2.85 -1.84 -1.35
C ALA A 5 -1.77 -1.50 -0.32
N ASP A 6 -0.61 -2.13 -0.40
CA ASP A 6 0.55 -1.64 0.33
C ASP A 6 1.12 -0.37 -0.32
N ALA A 7 2.10 0.25 0.32
CA ALA A 7 2.71 1.47 -0.22
C ALA A 7 3.40 1.23 -1.56
N SER A 8 4.02 0.06 -1.77
CA SER A 8 4.73 -0.24 -3.02
C SER A 8 3.81 -0.27 -4.24
N PHE A 9 2.61 -0.81 -4.08
CA PHE A 9 1.60 -0.81 -5.14
C PHE A 9 1.19 0.62 -5.50
N ILE A 10 0.93 1.45 -4.49
CA ILE A 10 0.54 2.85 -4.71
C ILE A 10 1.67 3.64 -5.36
N VAL A 11 2.91 3.46 -4.90
CA VAL A 11 4.08 4.13 -5.51
C VAL A 11 4.21 3.78 -6.99
N ALA A 12 3.92 2.56 -7.38
CA ALA A 12 3.94 2.12 -8.78
C ALA A 12 2.92 2.85 -9.66
N LEU A 13 1.90 3.48 -9.09
CA LEU A 13 0.94 4.32 -9.81
C LEU A 13 1.49 5.72 -10.09
N TYR A 14 2.50 6.17 -9.35
CA TYR A 14 3.05 7.53 -9.46
C TYR A 14 4.48 7.59 -10.00
N LEU A 15 5.27 6.54 -9.80
CA LEU A 15 6.62 6.42 -10.35
C LEU A 15 6.67 5.30 -11.38
N GLN A 16 7.37 5.54 -12.50
CA GLN A 16 7.56 4.50 -13.51
C GLN A 16 8.46 3.39 -12.98
N GLN A 17 7.92 2.19 -12.84
CA GLN A 17 8.58 0.99 -12.36
C GLN A 17 8.14 -0.21 -13.18
N GLU A 18 8.80 -1.35 -13.02
CA GLU A 18 8.43 -2.61 -13.69
C GLU A 18 6.97 -3.01 -13.40
N SER A 19 6.51 -2.79 -12.17
CA SER A 19 5.16 -3.13 -11.73
C SER A 19 4.07 -2.12 -12.12
N SER A 20 4.43 -0.95 -12.66
CA SER A 20 3.48 0.15 -12.94
C SER A 20 2.37 -0.25 -13.92
N LYS A 21 2.70 -1.04 -14.93
CA LYS A 21 1.72 -1.51 -15.92
C LYS A 21 0.64 -2.39 -15.27
N ALA A 22 1.05 -3.30 -14.40
CA ALA A 22 0.13 -4.19 -13.70
C ALA A 22 -0.76 -3.42 -12.71
N ALA A 23 -0.17 -2.47 -11.97
CA ALA A 23 -0.90 -1.62 -11.03
C ALA A 23 -1.96 -0.76 -11.75
N THR A 24 -1.57 -0.11 -12.83
CA THR A 24 -2.47 0.71 -13.64
C THR A 24 -3.60 -0.11 -14.24
N ALA A 25 -3.28 -1.27 -14.79
CA ALA A 25 -4.29 -2.17 -15.36
C ALA A 25 -5.30 -2.65 -14.31
N PHE A 26 -4.83 -2.93 -13.10
CA PHE A 26 -5.73 -3.28 -11.99
C PHE A 26 -6.69 -2.12 -11.69
N MET A 27 -6.18 -0.90 -11.53
CA MET A 27 -7.01 0.26 -11.20
C MET A 27 -8.05 0.56 -12.27
N GLN A 28 -7.68 0.41 -13.55
CA GLN A 28 -8.61 0.60 -14.67
C GLN A 28 -9.77 -0.40 -14.63
N ARG A 29 -9.51 -1.66 -14.26
CA ARG A 29 -10.56 -2.68 -14.15
C ARG A 29 -11.38 -2.52 -12.88
N HIS A 30 -10.75 -2.13 -11.78
CA HIS A 30 -11.41 -1.98 -10.48
C HIS A 30 -12.37 -0.77 -10.48
N GLY A 31 -11.93 0.36 -10.99
CA GLY A 31 -12.77 1.55 -11.20
C GLY A 31 -13.16 2.34 -9.96
N GLU A 32 -12.61 1.99 -8.78
CA GLU A 32 -12.91 2.65 -7.51
C GLU A 32 -11.61 3.05 -6.79
N PRO A 33 -11.64 4.12 -5.96
CA PRO A 33 -10.45 4.53 -5.23
C PRO A 33 -10.06 3.52 -4.14
N LEU A 34 -8.75 3.44 -3.88
CA LEU A 34 -8.19 2.63 -2.80
C LEU A 34 -8.16 3.39 -1.48
N PRO A 35 -8.28 2.70 -0.33
CA PRO A 35 -8.05 3.32 0.97
C PRO A 35 -6.64 3.90 1.07
N PHE A 36 -6.53 5.10 1.62
CA PHE A 36 -5.26 5.80 1.83
C PHE A 36 -5.22 6.32 3.27
N THR A 37 -4.53 5.56 4.12
CA THR A 37 -4.38 5.88 5.54
C THR A 37 -3.25 6.88 5.77
N PRO A 38 -3.13 7.49 6.97
CA PRO A 38 -1.97 8.31 7.31
C PRO A 38 -0.62 7.57 7.20
N TRP A 39 -0.60 6.26 7.38
CA TRP A 39 0.60 5.44 7.16
C TRP A 39 0.99 5.39 5.68
N HIS A 40 0.02 5.19 4.79
CA HIS A 40 0.25 5.32 3.35
C HIS A 40 0.82 6.68 3.00
N ARG A 41 0.25 7.73 3.57
CA ARG A 41 0.71 9.10 3.29
C ARG A 41 2.19 9.28 3.61
N LEU A 42 2.63 8.80 4.78
CA LEU A 42 4.04 8.86 5.16
C LEU A 42 4.90 8.04 4.21
N GLU A 43 4.57 6.76 4.02
CA GLU A 43 5.41 5.85 3.23
C GLU A 43 5.47 6.23 1.74
N VAL A 44 4.32 6.53 1.13
CA VAL A 44 4.26 6.86 -0.31
C VAL A 44 4.98 8.17 -0.59
N ARG A 45 4.71 9.20 0.18
CA ARG A 45 5.38 10.50 0.01
C ARG A 45 6.87 10.39 0.24
N ASN A 46 7.30 9.65 1.25
CA ASN A 46 8.72 9.45 1.52
C ASN A 46 9.39 8.61 0.43
N ALA A 47 8.74 7.58 -0.08
CA ALA A 47 9.28 6.78 -1.18
C ALA A 47 9.52 7.61 -2.45
N ILE A 48 8.60 8.53 -2.77
CA ILE A 48 8.78 9.44 -3.90
C ILE A 48 10.00 10.35 -3.66
N ARG A 49 10.17 10.90 -2.46
CA ARG A 49 11.33 11.73 -2.12
C ARG A 49 12.64 10.95 -2.14
N LEU A 50 12.63 9.73 -1.60
CA LEU A 50 13.80 8.84 -1.64
C LEU A 50 14.26 8.50 -3.05
N SER A 51 13.35 8.48 -4.02
CA SER A 51 13.70 8.26 -5.42
C SER A 51 14.60 9.35 -5.98
N VAL A 52 14.51 10.58 -5.47
CA VAL A 52 15.47 11.66 -5.80
C VAL A 52 16.84 11.33 -5.23
N PHE A 53 16.90 10.94 -3.95
CA PHE A 53 18.17 10.56 -3.29
C PHE A 53 18.87 9.42 -4.03
N HIS A 54 18.11 8.44 -4.52
CA HIS A 54 18.66 7.30 -5.26
C HIS A 54 18.94 7.62 -6.74
N GLY A 55 18.70 8.85 -7.19
CA GLY A 55 18.97 9.26 -8.57
C GLY A 55 18.01 8.69 -9.61
N LEU A 56 16.86 8.18 -9.21
CA LEU A 56 15.87 7.59 -10.12
C LEU A 56 14.99 8.65 -10.79
N ILE A 57 14.72 9.74 -10.11
CA ILE A 57 14.01 10.92 -10.63
C ILE A 57 14.70 12.19 -10.12
N ASP A 58 14.41 13.33 -10.74
CA ASP A 58 14.90 14.62 -10.25
C ASP A 58 13.91 15.28 -9.28
N ALA A 59 14.34 16.37 -8.63
CA ALA A 59 13.51 17.10 -7.65
C ALA A 59 12.24 17.67 -8.28
N SER A 60 12.28 18.08 -9.52
CA SER A 60 11.11 18.60 -10.25
C SER A 60 10.06 17.51 -10.49
N GLN A 61 10.51 16.31 -10.89
CA GLN A 61 9.62 15.16 -11.06
C GLN A 61 9.00 14.73 -9.74
N SER A 62 9.77 14.70 -8.65
CA SER A 62 9.25 14.42 -7.31
C SER A 62 8.15 15.39 -6.93
N LYS A 63 8.38 16.69 -7.11
CA LYS A 63 7.40 17.73 -6.80
C LYS A 63 6.13 17.57 -7.61
N SER A 64 6.26 17.27 -8.91
CA SER A 64 5.14 17.03 -9.80
C SER A 64 4.31 15.82 -9.37
N GLN A 65 4.96 14.71 -9.01
CA GLN A 65 4.27 13.49 -8.57
C GLN A 65 3.58 13.67 -7.22
N LEU A 66 4.21 14.36 -6.28
CA LEU A 66 3.57 14.68 -5.00
C LEU A 66 2.33 15.56 -5.18
N LYS A 67 2.38 16.48 -6.11
CA LYS A 67 1.22 17.32 -6.46
C LYS A 67 0.10 16.49 -7.09
N GLN A 68 0.43 15.58 -8.00
CA GLN A 68 -0.56 14.69 -8.61
C GLN A 68 -1.22 13.79 -7.56
N LEU A 69 -0.46 13.28 -6.60
CA LEU A 69 -0.99 12.52 -5.47
C LEU A 69 -2.01 13.35 -4.68
N ASP A 70 -1.69 14.60 -4.39
CA ASP A 70 -2.59 15.50 -3.65
C ASP A 70 -3.88 15.78 -4.44
N VAL A 71 -3.78 15.95 -5.76
CA VAL A 71 -4.95 16.12 -6.64
C VAL A 71 -5.83 14.87 -6.63
N ASP A 72 -5.24 13.69 -6.77
CA ASP A 72 -5.99 12.43 -6.78
C ASP A 72 -6.72 12.18 -5.45
N LEU A 73 -6.09 12.56 -4.33
CA LEU A 73 -6.71 12.49 -3.01
C LEU A 73 -7.86 13.49 -2.85
N GLN A 74 -7.70 14.70 -3.39
CA GLN A 74 -8.75 15.72 -3.35
C GLN A 74 -9.96 15.32 -4.20
N ASP A 75 -9.71 14.74 -5.37
CA ASP A 75 -10.75 14.34 -6.32
C ASP A 75 -11.31 12.95 -6.02
N GLU A 76 -10.68 12.21 -5.11
CA GLU A 76 -11.04 10.82 -4.76
C GLU A 76 -11.13 9.89 -5.98
N THR A 77 -10.24 10.09 -6.95
CA THR A 77 -10.21 9.31 -8.19
C THR A 77 -9.52 7.97 -8.05
N LEU A 78 -8.30 7.97 -7.49
CA LEU A 78 -7.50 6.76 -7.29
C LEU A 78 -7.40 6.36 -5.83
N LEU A 79 -7.42 7.33 -4.94
CA LEU A 79 -7.17 7.16 -3.52
C LEU A 79 -8.20 7.96 -2.72
N VAL A 80 -8.60 7.42 -1.58
CA VAL A 80 -9.51 8.10 -0.65
C VAL A 80 -8.93 8.08 0.75
N HIS A 81 -8.87 9.25 1.39
CA HIS A 81 -8.43 9.36 2.78
C HIS A 81 -9.29 8.48 3.68
N THR A 82 -8.64 7.58 4.39
CA THR A 82 -9.30 6.58 5.21
C THR A 82 -8.75 6.63 6.63
N PRO A 83 -9.58 7.07 7.60
CA PRO A 83 -9.20 7.00 9.00
C PRO A 83 -9.12 5.55 9.46
N ILE A 84 -8.28 5.28 10.46
CA ILE A 84 -8.07 3.94 10.96
C ILE A 84 -7.80 3.97 12.46
N ASP A 85 -8.26 2.96 13.18
CA ASP A 85 -7.95 2.76 14.58
C ASP A 85 -6.55 2.14 14.72
N TRP A 86 -5.56 2.99 15.03
CA TRP A 86 -4.16 2.58 15.14
C TRP A 86 -3.92 1.57 16.26
N VAL A 87 -4.63 1.68 17.37
CA VAL A 87 -4.50 0.72 18.49
C VAL A 87 -4.97 -0.65 18.04
N ALA A 88 -6.10 -0.74 17.35
CA ALA A 88 -6.60 -2.00 16.80
C ALA A 88 -5.65 -2.59 15.76
N VAL A 89 -5.09 -1.77 14.86
CA VAL A 89 -4.11 -2.20 13.86
C VAL A 89 -2.86 -2.78 14.52
N LEU A 90 -2.32 -2.11 15.53
CA LEU A 90 -1.12 -2.58 16.22
C LEU A 90 -1.35 -3.91 16.94
N ARG A 91 -2.53 -4.09 17.55
CA ARG A 91 -2.91 -5.37 18.17
C ARG A 91 -3.01 -6.49 17.14
N GLU A 92 -3.67 -6.22 16.01
CA GLU A 92 -3.80 -7.21 14.94
C GLU A 92 -2.43 -7.55 14.34
N ALA A 93 -1.56 -6.56 14.14
CA ALA A 93 -0.20 -6.78 13.65
C ALA A 93 0.61 -7.67 14.60
N GLU A 94 0.50 -7.43 15.91
CA GLU A 94 1.15 -8.27 16.91
C GLU A 94 0.62 -9.70 16.91
N ASN A 95 -0.70 -9.87 16.80
CA ASN A 95 -1.33 -11.19 16.71
C ASN A 95 -0.89 -11.96 15.45
N LEU A 96 -0.84 -11.30 14.30
CA LEU A 96 -0.34 -11.89 13.05
C LEU A 96 1.13 -12.29 13.19
N GLY A 97 1.96 -11.42 13.79
CA GLY A 97 3.37 -11.70 14.04
C GLY A 97 3.58 -12.90 14.94
N ALA A 98 2.85 -12.96 16.05
CA ALA A 98 2.93 -14.05 17.00
C ALA A 98 2.61 -15.42 16.38
N GLY A 99 1.69 -15.44 15.42
CA GLY A 99 1.32 -16.69 14.74
C GLY A 99 2.16 -17.06 13.51
N LYS A 100 2.84 -16.09 12.89
CA LYS A 100 3.37 -16.28 11.54
C LYS A 100 4.81 -15.80 11.30
N SER A 101 5.30 -14.79 12.05
CA SER A 101 6.61 -14.18 11.73
C SER A 101 7.78 -15.17 11.79
N GLU A 102 7.76 -16.12 12.73
CA GLU A 102 8.82 -17.12 12.86
C GLU A 102 8.94 -18.01 11.61
N THR A 103 7.86 -18.25 10.89
CA THR A 103 7.84 -19.10 9.71
C THR A 103 7.87 -18.33 8.40
N LEU A 104 7.27 -17.12 8.34
CA LEU A 104 7.16 -16.34 7.11
C LEU A 104 8.21 -15.24 7.01
N GLY A 105 8.88 -14.88 8.11
CA GLY A 105 9.94 -13.88 8.12
C GLY A 105 9.46 -12.47 7.80
N CYS A 106 8.23 -12.11 8.14
CA CYS A 106 7.69 -10.78 7.90
C CYS A 106 8.24 -9.76 8.87
N ARG A 107 8.52 -8.56 8.39
CA ARG A 107 8.92 -7.42 9.19
C ARG A 107 7.70 -6.66 9.70
N SER A 108 7.91 -5.79 10.70
CA SER A 108 6.81 -5.03 11.32
C SER A 108 6.00 -4.19 10.33
N GLY A 109 6.66 -3.56 9.35
CA GLY A 109 5.97 -2.79 8.32
C GLY A 109 5.06 -3.64 7.43
N ASP A 110 5.48 -4.87 7.12
CA ASP A 110 4.69 -5.82 6.35
C ASP A 110 3.45 -6.25 7.12
N LEU A 111 3.63 -6.56 8.41
CA LEU A 111 2.52 -6.90 9.32
C LEU A 111 1.53 -5.75 9.45
N PHE A 112 2.03 -4.53 9.50
CA PHE A 112 1.22 -3.34 9.68
C PHE A 112 0.21 -3.16 8.55
N HIS A 113 0.63 -3.30 7.30
CA HIS A 113 -0.26 -3.19 6.15
C HIS A 113 -1.31 -4.30 6.11
N VAL A 114 -0.92 -5.53 6.38
CA VAL A 114 -1.87 -6.65 6.42
C VAL A 114 -2.89 -6.46 7.54
N ALA A 115 -2.44 -6.04 8.70
CA ALA A 115 -3.31 -5.75 9.85
C ALA A 115 -4.29 -4.59 9.53
N ALA A 116 -3.81 -3.54 8.85
CA ALA A 116 -4.64 -2.44 8.43
C ALA A 116 -5.74 -2.89 7.46
N ALA A 117 -5.40 -3.77 6.52
CA ALA A 117 -6.37 -4.35 5.60
C ALA A 117 -7.47 -5.11 6.34
N VAL A 118 -7.09 -5.91 7.32
CA VAL A 118 -8.04 -6.67 8.17
C VAL A 118 -8.95 -5.72 8.94
N GLU A 119 -8.38 -4.71 9.60
CA GLU A 119 -9.14 -3.74 10.40
C GLU A 119 -10.11 -2.89 9.57
N LEU A 120 -9.75 -2.58 8.33
CA LEU A 120 -10.63 -1.85 7.41
C LEU A 120 -11.70 -2.75 6.77
N GLY A 121 -11.70 -4.05 7.06
CA GLY A 121 -12.65 -4.99 6.48
C GLY A 121 -12.42 -5.23 4.99
N CYS A 122 -11.19 -5.05 4.52
CA CYS A 122 -10.81 -5.39 3.16
C CYS A 122 -10.70 -6.91 3.00
N ASP A 123 -11.03 -7.41 1.83
CA ASP A 123 -10.98 -8.84 1.51
C ASP A 123 -9.92 -9.20 0.47
N GLN A 124 -9.29 -8.20 -0.13
CA GLN A 124 -8.24 -8.35 -1.13
C GLN A 124 -7.02 -7.50 -0.75
N PHE A 125 -5.83 -8.04 -0.97
CA PHE A 125 -4.57 -7.35 -0.70
C PHE A 125 -3.74 -7.24 -1.98
N LEU A 126 -3.28 -6.03 -2.29
CA LEU A 126 -2.52 -5.71 -3.49
C LEU A 126 -1.09 -5.38 -3.11
N THR A 127 -0.15 -6.21 -3.54
CA THR A 127 1.27 -6.04 -3.29
C THR A 127 2.10 -6.75 -4.34
N PHE A 128 3.30 -6.23 -4.59
CA PHE A 128 4.32 -6.90 -5.41
C PHE A 128 5.40 -7.58 -4.55
N ASP A 129 5.30 -7.46 -3.23
CA ASP A 129 6.25 -8.08 -2.29
C ASP A 129 5.82 -9.50 -1.93
N GLU A 130 6.67 -10.50 -2.21
CA GLU A 130 6.34 -11.91 -1.98
C GLU A 130 6.13 -12.26 -0.51
N ARG A 131 6.82 -11.59 0.41
CA ARG A 131 6.64 -11.83 1.85
C ARG A 131 5.28 -11.32 2.31
N GLN A 132 4.87 -10.15 1.84
CA GLN A 132 3.54 -9.61 2.14
C GLN A 132 2.43 -10.46 1.53
N LYS A 133 2.63 -10.99 0.32
CA LYS A 133 1.67 -11.92 -0.29
C LYS A 133 1.40 -13.11 0.60
N LYS A 134 2.47 -13.73 1.11
CA LYS A 134 2.36 -14.89 2.01
C LYS A 134 1.61 -14.55 3.29
N MET A 135 1.95 -13.42 3.91
CA MET A 135 1.28 -12.96 5.13
C MET A 135 -0.19 -12.62 4.89
N ALA A 136 -0.50 -11.92 3.80
CA ALA A 136 -1.87 -11.58 3.45
C ALA A 136 -2.74 -12.83 3.23
N LYS A 137 -2.21 -13.83 2.53
CA LYS A 137 -2.88 -15.13 2.36
C LYS A 137 -3.08 -15.84 3.70
N ALA A 138 -2.08 -15.83 4.57
CA ALA A 138 -2.17 -16.43 5.90
C ALA A 138 -3.21 -15.73 6.78
N ALA A 139 -3.45 -14.43 6.57
CA ALA A 139 -4.48 -13.65 7.23
C ALA A 139 -5.88 -13.80 6.60
N GLY A 140 -6.01 -14.62 5.57
CA GLY A 140 -7.30 -14.88 4.90
C GLY A 140 -7.66 -13.90 3.79
N LEU A 141 -6.72 -13.06 3.36
CA LEU A 141 -6.97 -12.09 2.29
C LEU A 141 -6.71 -12.73 0.91
N LEU A 142 -7.47 -12.32 -0.08
CA LEU A 142 -7.26 -12.73 -1.46
C LEU A 142 -6.12 -11.91 -2.06
N VAL A 143 -5.17 -12.60 -2.67
CA VAL A 143 -4.00 -11.98 -3.31
C VAL A 143 -3.97 -12.40 -4.77
N LYS A 144 -4.15 -11.45 -5.69
CA LYS A 144 -4.19 -11.71 -7.14
C LYS A 144 -3.07 -11.02 -7.93
N ILE A 145 -2.31 -10.14 -7.29
CA ILE A 145 -1.17 -9.45 -7.90
C ILE A 145 0.05 -9.72 -7.06
#